data_fd9569cd63478fb6f6d6ba114191e502
#
_entry.id   fd9569cd63478fb6f6d6ba114191e502
#
_cell.length_a   1.000
_cell.length_b   1.000
_cell.length_c   1.000
_cell.angle_alpha   90.00
_cell.angle_beta   90.00
_cell.angle_gamma   90.00
#
_symmetry.space_group_name_H-M   'P 1'
#
loop_
_entity.id
_entity.type
_entity.pdbx_description
1 polymer ?
#
loop_
_entity_poly.entity_id
_entity_poly.type
_entity_poly.pdbx_seq_one_letter_code
_entity_poly.pdbx_strand_id
1 'polypeptide(L)'
;IEDFINIVELKKISNDIEEYYELIWKHAENELGKKINQNFWIDKVASAIVLANGPVDCNTISKAIDVDVEDLKATLEMLYPLMVEKQKDVYSILHNDLRVYLTKIVKNKNAIYVNTAKKIANYYLNTKEETYNRVHNMIPLFIIANENEKIAEVFNTNFVIEALAE
;
A
#
# COMPACT_ATOMS: atom_id res chain seq x y z
N ILE A 1 -14.91 -3.95 16.56
CA ILE A 1 -14.12 -4.06 17.81
C ILE A 1 -14.45 -5.38 18.50
N GLU A 2 -15.72 -5.73 18.70
CA GLU A 2 -16.12 -7.01 19.31
C GLU A 2 -15.62 -8.22 18.52
N ASP A 3 -15.73 -8.20 17.18
CA ASP A 3 -15.25 -9.28 16.32
C ASP A 3 -13.72 -9.42 16.38
N PHE A 4 -13.00 -8.31 16.53
CA PHE A 4 -11.55 -8.32 16.67
C PHE A 4 -11.12 -8.94 18.01
N ILE A 5 -11.79 -8.57 19.11
CA ILE A 5 -11.53 -9.15 20.43
C ILE A 5 -11.76 -10.66 20.41
N ASN A 6 -12.83 -11.14 19.77
CA ASN A 6 -13.10 -12.55 19.60
C ASN A 6 -12.02 -13.30 18.81
N ILE A 7 -11.42 -12.67 17.79
CA ILE A 7 -10.30 -13.27 17.04
C ILE A 7 -9.05 -13.43 17.92
N VAL A 8 -8.80 -12.45 18.77
CA VAL A 8 -7.65 -12.47 19.70
C VAL A 8 -7.88 -13.42 20.86
N GLU A 9 -9.10 -13.49 21.41
CA GLU A 9 -9.43 -14.37 22.54
C GLU A 9 -9.51 -15.85 22.17
N LEU A 10 -9.91 -16.17 20.93
CA LEU A 10 -10.12 -17.55 20.50
C LEU A 10 -8.85 -18.32 20.15
N LYS A 11 -7.69 -17.67 20.10
CA LYS A 11 -6.42 -18.36 19.91
C LYS A 11 -5.41 -17.87 20.91
N LYS A 12 -4.76 -18.81 21.62
CA LYS A 12 -3.55 -18.52 22.38
C LYS A 12 -2.67 -17.66 21.49
N ILE A 13 -2.51 -16.37 21.87
CA ILE A 13 -1.65 -15.44 21.16
C ILE A 13 -0.29 -16.15 21.11
N SER A 14 0.06 -16.61 19.94
CA SER A 14 1.41 -17.12 19.69
C SER A 14 2.38 -15.96 19.94
N ASN A 15 3.54 -16.25 20.51
CA ASN A 15 4.61 -15.26 20.66
C ASN A 15 5.21 -14.87 19.30
N ASP A 16 4.69 -15.43 18.20
CA ASP A 16 5.12 -15.13 16.85
C ASP A 16 4.27 -14.01 16.24
N ILE A 17 4.88 -12.86 16.06
CA ILE A 17 4.24 -11.68 15.48
C ILE A 17 3.77 -11.92 14.03
N GLU A 18 4.42 -12.83 13.30
CA GLU A 18 4.02 -13.18 11.93
C GLU A 18 2.68 -13.94 11.93
N GLU A 19 2.43 -14.85 12.88
CA GLU A 19 1.15 -15.53 13.00
C GLU A 19 0.01 -14.56 13.33
N TYR A 20 0.29 -13.53 14.15
CA TYR A 20 -0.65 -12.48 14.45
C TYR A 20 -1.03 -11.67 13.21
N TYR A 21 -0.05 -11.28 12.39
CA TYR A 21 -0.29 -10.58 11.13
C TYR A 21 -1.08 -11.45 10.14
N GLU A 22 -0.73 -12.74 10.05
CA GLU A 22 -1.44 -13.70 9.21
C GLU A 22 -2.92 -13.84 9.59
N LEU A 23 -3.23 -13.85 10.88
CA LEU A 23 -4.61 -13.94 11.36
C LEU A 23 -5.44 -12.72 10.95
N ILE A 24 -4.92 -11.51 11.17
CA ILE A 24 -5.61 -10.27 10.79
C ILE A 24 -5.77 -10.21 9.27
N TRP A 25 -4.71 -10.55 8.54
CA TRP A 25 -4.73 -10.55 7.08
C TRP A 25 -5.77 -11.51 6.53
N LYS A 26 -5.79 -12.76 6.98
CA LYS A 26 -6.79 -13.77 6.59
C LYS A 26 -8.22 -13.35 6.95
N HIS A 27 -8.39 -12.69 8.09
CA HIS A 27 -9.70 -12.14 8.43
C HIS A 27 -10.15 -11.10 7.42
N ALA A 28 -9.30 -10.13 7.10
CA ALA A 28 -9.58 -9.11 6.11
C ALA A 28 -9.86 -9.72 4.71
N GLU A 29 -9.07 -10.71 4.27
CA GLU A 29 -9.30 -11.44 3.02
C GLU A 29 -10.70 -12.09 2.98
N ASN A 30 -11.09 -12.75 4.05
CA ASN A 30 -12.36 -13.44 4.14
C ASN A 30 -13.56 -12.46 4.11
N GLU A 31 -13.46 -11.36 4.86
CA GLU A 31 -14.54 -10.36 4.90
C GLU A 31 -14.65 -9.58 3.58
N LEU A 32 -13.54 -9.20 2.99
CA LEU A 32 -13.50 -8.52 1.69
C LEU A 32 -13.92 -9.44 0.54
N GLY A 33 -13.51 -10.70 0.57
CA GLY A 33 -13.93 -11.70 -0.44
C GLY A 33 -15.45 -11.90 -0.49
N LYS A 34 -16.17 -11.65 0.61
CA LYS A 34 -17.63 -11.67 0.66
C LYS A 34 -18.28 -10.42 0.06
N LYS A 35 -17.59 -9.28 0.12
CA LYS A 35 -18.14 -7.96 -0.29
C LYS A 35 -17.72 -7.54 -1.69
N ILE A 36 -16.49 -7.84 -2.06
CA ILE A 36 -15.88 -7.38 -3.29
C ILE A 36 -15.56 -8.61 -4.14
N ASN A 37 -16.30 -8.82 -5.19
CA ASN A 37 -16.18 -9.98 -6.09
C ASN A 37 -14.89 -9.92 -6.95
N GLN A 38 -13.75 -9.53 -6.35
CA GLN A 38 -12.45 -9.37 -7.00
C GLN A 38 -11.36 -10.12 -6.24
N ASN A 39 -10.97 -11.27 -6.77
CA ASN A 39 -9.93 -12.15 -6.21
C ASN A 39 -8.54 -11.51 -6.01
N PHE A 40 -8.31 -10.28 -6.49
CA PHE A 40 -7.03 -9.59 -6.43
C PHE A 40 -7.06 -8.27 -5.66
N TRP A 41 -8.19 -7.94 -5.03
CA TRP A 41 -8.35 -6.66 -4.36
C TRP A 41 -7.34 -6.45 -3.24
N ILE A 42 -7.29 -7.37 -2.31
CA ILE A 42 -6.43 -7.26 -1.14
C ILE A 42 -4.94 -7.27 -1.50
N ASP A 43 -4.56 -7.98 -2.56
CA ASP A 43 -3.17 -8.00 -3.05
C ASP A 43 -2.76 -6.64 -3.64
N LYS A 44 -3.69 -5.93 -4.31
CA LYS A 44 -3.46 -4.56 -4.76
C LYS A 44 -3.26 -3.61 -3.58
N VAL A 45 -4.13 -3.71 -2.56
CA VAL A 45 -4.05 -2.86 -1.36
C VAL A 45 -2.76 -3.15 -0.61
N ALA A 46 -2.39 -4.41 -0.39
CA ALA A 46 -1.12 -4.79 0.21
C ALA A 46 0.08 -4.22 -0.55
N SER A 47 0.05 -4.37 -1.88
CA SER A 47 1.10 -3.81 -2.74
C SER A 47 1.19 -2.29 -2.60
N ALA A 48 0.04 -1.59 -2.58
CA ALA A 48 0.02 -0.14 -2.43
C ALA A 48 0.56 0.30 -1.06
N ILE A 49 0.20 -0.38 0.04
CA ILE A 49 0.71 -0.11 1.39
C ILE A 49 2.25 -0.24 1.43
N VAL A 50 2.78 -1.31 0.83
CA VAL A 50 4.24 -1.54 0.78
C VAL A 50 4.94 -0.48 -0.07
N LEU A 51 4.38 -0.16 -1.23
CA LEU A 51 4.96 0.75 -2.22
C LEU A 51 4.84 2.23 -1.82
N ALA A 52 3.86 2.60 -1.00
CA ALA A 52 3.71 3.97 -0.50
C ALA A 52 4.94 4.41 0.31
N ASN A 53 5.69 3.47 0.91
CA ASN A 53 6.88 3.74 1.72
C ASN A 53 6.70 4.83 2.80
N GLY A 54 5.46 5.00 3.28
CA GLY A 54 5.07 6.04 4.23
C GLY A 54 3.58 5.91 4.57
N PRO A 55 2.95 6.99 5.00
CA PRO A 55 1.50 7.06 5.15
C PRO A 55 0.78 6.81 3.83
N VAL A 56 -0.36 6.14 3.91
CA VAL A 56 -1.25 5.86 2.77
C VAL A 56 -2.34 6.92 2.76
N ASP A 57 -2.23 7.90 1.85
CA ASP A 57 -3.32 8.82 1.55
C ASP A 57 -4.32 8.12 0.63
N CYS A 58 -5.56 7.92 1.13
CA CYS A 58 -6.57 7.16 0.40
C CYS A 58 -6.98 7.82 -0.91
N ASN A 59 -7.03 9.15 -0.96
CA ASN A 59 -7.42 9.87 -2.17
C ASN A 59 -6.37 9.74 -3.27
N THR A 60 -5.09 9.85 -2.89
CA THR A 60 -3.96 9.68 -3.80
C THR A 60 -3.86 8.24 -4.29
N ILE A 61 -3.84 7.28 -3.36
CA ILE A 61 -3.66 5.87 -3.71
C ILE A 61 -4.84 5.32 -4.49
N SER A 62 -6.09 5.65 -4.14
CA SER A 62 -7.28 5.19 -4.87
C SER A 62 -7.23 5.60 -6.35
N LYS A 63 -6.86 6.85 -6.62
CA LYS A 63 -6.67 7.35 -7.99
C LYS A 63 -5.51 6.66 -8.70
N ALA A 64 -4.39 6.48 -8.00
CA ALA A 64 -3.18 5.89 -8.57
C ALA A 64 -3.39 4.44 -8.99
N ILE A 65 -4.09 3.63 -8.21
CA ILE A 65 -4.30 2.20 -8.50
C ILE A 65 -5.67 1.87 -9.11
N ASP A 66 -6.47 2.91 -9.37
CA ASP A 66 -7.81 2.79 -9.96
C ASP A 66 -8.72 1.88 -9.13
N VAL A 67 -9.04 2.34 -7.92
CA VAL A 67 -9.93 1.69 -6.96
C VAL A 67 -10.86 2.73 -6.34
N ASP A 68 -12.01 2.29 -5.84
CA ASP A 68 -12.92 3.15 -5.10
C ASP A 68 -12.28 3.58 -3.76
N VAL A 69 -12.42 4.85 -3.41
CA VAL A 69 -11.80 5.40 -2.20
C VAL A 69 -12.44 4.87 -0.92
N GLU A 70 -13.76 4.67 -0.92
CA GLU A 70 -14.47 4.16 0.26
C GLU A 70 -14.18 2.66 0.47
N ASP A 71 -14.05 1.90 -0.62
CA ASP A 71 -13.61 0.50 -0.54
C ASP A 71 -12.17 0.38 -0.04
N LEU A 72 -11.28 1.31 -0.45
CA LEU A 72 -9.91 1.35 0.07
C LEU A 72 -9.89 1.68 1.57
N LYS A 73 -10.65 2.68 2.01
CA LYS A 73 -10.78 3.04 3.44
C LYS A 73 -11.30 1.86 4.25
N ALA A 74 -12.41 1.26 3.83
CA ALA A 74 -12.99 0.11 4.50
C ALA A 74 -11.97 -1.05 4.64
N THR A 75 -11.12 -1.25 3.62
CA THR A 75 -10.06 -2.25 3.66
C THR A 75 -8.99 -1.91 4.71
N LEU A 76 -8.55 -0.64 4.76
CA LEU A 76 -7.54 -0.20 5.72
C LEU A 76 -8.06 -0.23 7.15
N GLU A 77 -9.34 0.08 7.36
CA GLU A 77 -10.02 -0.04 8.65
C GLU A 77 -10.11 -1.49 9.13
N MET A 78 -10.36 -2.45 8.23
CA MET A 78 -10.34 -3.88 8.57
C MET A 78 -8.96 -4.38 9.01
N LEU A 79 -7.90 -3.68 8.62
CA LEU A 79 -6.52 -3.98 9.05
C LEU A 79 -6.17 -3.35 10.42
N TYR A 80 -7.14 -2.71 11.10
CA TYR A 80 -6.94 -2.26 12.48
C TYR A 80 -6.64 -3.48 13.39
N PRO A 81 -5.70 -3.41 14.35
CA PRO A 81 -4.90 -2.25 14.74
C PRO A 81 -3.58 -2.08 13.97
N LEU A 82 -3.33 -2.83 12.92
CA LEU A 82 -2.07 -2.79 12.17
C LEU A 82 -1.92 -1.50 11.35
N MET A 83 -3.06 -1.00 10.82
CA MET A 83 -3.17 0.29 10.14
C MET A 83 -3.99 1.24 11.01
N VAL A 84 -3.50 2.45 11.21
CA VAL A 84 -4.14 3.46 12.07
C VAL A 84 -4.30 4.75 11.28
N GLU A 85 -5.52 5.30 11.29
CA GLU A 85 -5.78 6.62 10.73
C GLU A 85 -5.07 7.70 11.60
N LYS A 86 -4.16 8.45 11.01
CA LYS A 86 -3.41 9.54 11.67
C LYS A 86 -4.01 10.91 11.42
N GLN A 87 -4.57 11.07 10.24
CA GLN A 87 -5.30 12.25 9.79
C GLN A 87 -6.47 11.74 8.96
N LYS A 88 -7.44 12.60 8.66
CA LYS A 88 -8.57 12.24 7.83
C LYS A 88 -8.10 11.62 6.51
N ASP A 89 -8.52 10.40 6.26
CA ASP A 89 -8.22 9.63 5.05
C ASP A 89 -6.73 9.27 4.86
N VAL A 90 -5.89 9.44 5.90
CA VAL A 90 -4.45 9.11 5.86
C VAL A 90 -4.13 8.06 6.92
N TYR A 91 -3.71 6.88 6.46
CA TYR A 91 -3.43 5.72 7.29
C TYR A 91 -1.92 5.46 7.37
N SER A 92 -1.46 5.03 8.53
CA SER A 92 -0.07 4.64 8.75
C SER A 92 0.02 3.24 9.32
N ILE A 93 1.05 2.52 8.93
CA ILE A 93 1.43 1.26 9.56
C ILE A 93 1.86 1.55 11.01
N LEU A 94 1.31 0.80 11.96
CA LEU A 94 1.66 0.96 13.38
C LEU A 94 3.07 0.42 13.67
N HIS A 95 3.43 -0.73 13.09
CA HIS A 95 4.72 -1.36 13.28
C HIS A 95 5.38 -1.71 11.95
N ASN A 96 6.67 -1.38 11.80
CA ASN A 96 7.39 -1.62 10.54
C ASN A 96 7.46 -3.11 10.16
N ASP A 97 7.39 -4.02 11.12
CA ASP A 97 7.36 -5.47 10.88
C ASP A 97 6.16 -5.90 10.02
N LEU A 98 5.03 -5.17 10.07
CA LEU A 98 3.92 -5.38 9.16
C LEU A 98 4.36 -5.14 7.70
N ARG A 99 5.15 -4.09 7.44
CA ARG A 99 5.67 -3.82 6.09
C ARG A 99 6.54 -4.97 5.59
N VAL A 100 7.39 -5.51 6.47
CA VAL A 100 8.24 -6.67 6.16
C VAL A 100 7.37 -7.88 5.82
N TYR A 101 6.35 -8.17 6.65
CA TYR A 101 5.40 -9.25 6.43
C TYR A 101 4.64 -9.09 5.10
N LEU A 102 4.05 -7.92 4.84
CA LEU A 102 3.33 -7.65 3.59
C LEU A 102 4.26 -7.74 2.37
N THR A 103 5.52 -7.31 2.50
CA THR A 103 6.51 -7.43 1.43
C THR A 103 6.74 -8.90 1.03
N LYS A 104 6.77 -9.82 2.00
CA LYS A 104 6.88 -11.26 1.71
C LYS A 104 5.67 -11.75 0.92
N ILE A 105 4.45 -11.34 1.32
CA ILE A 105 3.20 -11.73 0.64
C ILE A 105 3.18 -11.22 -0.80
N VAL A 106 3.40 -9.91 -1.01
CA VAL A 106 3.23 -9.29 -2.33
C VAL A 106 4.32 -9.70 -3.32
N LYS A 107 5.54 -9.99 -2.86
CA LYS A 107 6.61 -10.50 -3.72
C LYS A 107 6.28 -11.86 -4.32
N ASN A 108 5.52 -12.69 -3.62
CA ASN A 108 5.02 -13.96 -4.16
C ASN A 108 3.98 -13.76 -5.27
N LYS A 109 3.36 -12.56 -5.34
CA LYS A 109 2.37 -12.15 -6.35
C LYS A 109 2.94 -11.08 -7.28
N ASN A 110 4.13 -11.33 -7.79
CA ASN A 110 5.00 -10.39 -8.49
C ASN A 110 4.28 -9.56 -9.57
N ALA A 111 3.40 -10.15 -10.38
CA ALA A 111 2.71 -9.42 -11.44
C ALA A 111 1.81 -8.29 -10.91
N ILE A 112 1.09 -8.51 -9.80
CA ILE A 112 0.23 -7.51 -9.17
C ILE A 112 1.10 -6.40 -8.56
N TYR A 113 2.16 -6.78 -7.85
CA TYR A 113 3.10 -5.86 -7.24
C TYR A 113 3.76 -4.92 -8.25
N VAL A 114 4.32 -5.47 -9.32
CA VAL A 114 4.96 -4.74 -10.42
C VAL A 114 3.96 -3.81 -11.12
N ASN A 115 2.75 -4.32 -11.43
CA ASN A 115 1.72 -3.48 -12.06
C ASN A 115 1.23 -2.35 -11.15
N THR A 116 1.12 -2.59 -9.85
CA THR A 116 0.75 -1.57 -8.87
C THR A 116 1.84 -0.50 -8.78
N ALA A 117 3.13 -0.88 -8.75
CA ALA A 117 4.24 0.04 -8.77
C ALA A 117 4.21 0.94 -10.02
N LYS A 118 3.97 0.34 -11.20
CA LYS A 118 3.84 1.08 -12.47
C LYS A 118 2.70 2.10 -12.42
N LYS A 119 1.55 1.72 -11.89
CA LYS A 119 0.39 2.62 -11.78
C LYS A 119 0.69 3.81 -10.86
N ILE A 120 1.25 3.57 -9.68
CA ILE A 120 1.58 4.63 -8.72
C ILE A 120 2.67 5.55 -9.31
N ALA A 121 3.71 5.00 -9.93
CA ALA A 121 4.76 5.80 -10.57
C ALA A 121 4.21 6.71 -11.67
N ASN A 122 3.35 6.17 -12.55
CA ASN A 122 2.70 6.98 -13.60
C ASN A 122 1.75 8.04 -13.03
N TYR A 123 1.07 7.75 -11.92
CA TYR A 123 0.25 8.75 -11.24
C TYR A 123 1.11 9.92 -10.78
N TYR A 124 2.21 9.68 -10.06
CA TYR A 124 3.12 10.71 -9.59
C TYR A 124 3.78 11.49 -10.75
N LEU A 125 4.10 10.82 -11.85
CA LEU A 125 4.62 11.48 -13.04
C LEU A 125 3.66 12.52 -13.62
N ASN A 126 2.36 12.22 -13.60
CA ASN A 126 1.32 13.05 -14.22
C ASN A 126 0.67 14.07 -13.25
N THR A 127 0.95 13.99 -11.95
CA THR A 127 0.30 14.81 -10.92
C THR A 127 1.32 15.78 -10.32
N LYS A 128 1.22 17.07 -10.67
CA LYS A 128 2.14 18.11 -10.21
C LYS A 128 2.02 18.41 -8.71
N GLU A 129 0.87 18.11 -8.11
CA GLU A 129 0.57 18.40 -6.70
C GLU A 129 1.31 17.48 -5.72
N GLU A 130 1.88 16.37 -6.23
CA GLU A 130 2.55 15.34 -5.45
C GLU A 130 4.09 15.45 -5.53
N THR A 131 4.64 16.68 -5.42
CA THR A 131 6.07 16.93 -5.65
C THR A 131 6.97 16.06 -4.79
N TYR A 132 6.71 15.98 -3.48
CA TYR A 132 7.48 15.13 -2.56
C TYR A 132 7.48 13.65 -3.00
N ASN A 133 6.31 13.08 -3.23
CA ASN A 133 6.18 11.69 -3.65
C ASN A 133 6.79 11.45 -5.03
N ARG A 134 6.67 12.43 -5.94
CA ARG A 134 7.30 12.37 -7.27
C ARG A 134 8.81 12.29 -7.16
N VAL A 135 9.41 13.17 -6.37
CA VAL A 135 10.86 13.22 -6.19
C VAL A 135 11.41 11.98 -5.49
N HIS A 136 10.80 11.58 -4.39
CA HIS A 136 11.36 10.54 -3.51
C HIS A 136 10.94 9.12 -3.88
N ASN A 137 9.74 8.93 -4.45
CA ASN A 137 9.18 7.60 -4.64
C ASN A 137 9.05 7.17 -6.11
N MET A 138 8.95 8.09 -7.07
CA MET A 138 8.65 7.76 -8.46
C MET A 138 9.74 6.91 -9.12
N ILE A 139 11.01 7.28 -8.99
CA ILE A 139 12.12 6.52 -9.59
C ILE A 139 12.25 5.12 -9.01
N PRO A 140 12.25 4.90 -7.68
CA PRO A 140 12.20 3.56 -7.10
C PRO A 140 11.02 2.71 -7.60
N LEU A 141 9.85 3.32 -7.81
CA LEU A 141 8.67 2.62 -8.33
C LEU A 141 8.84 2.22 -9.80
N PHE A 142 9.45 3.06 -10.66
CA PHE A 142 9.78 2.70 -12.03
C PHE A 142 10.85 1.59 -12.10
N ILE A 143 11.81 1.57 -11.18
CA ILE A 143 12.79 0.48 -11.07
C ILE A 143 12.06 -0.84 -10.76
N ILE A 144 11.15 -0.84 -9.77
CA ILE A 144 10.34 -2.02 -9.43
C ILE A 144 9.47 -2.45 -10.62
N ALA A 145 8.95 -1.50 -11.39
CA ALA A 145 8.13 -1.74 -12.56
C ALA A 145 8.93 -2.16 -13.80
N ASN A 146 10.26 -2.16 -13.77
CA ASN A 146 11.18 -2.38 -14.91
C ASN A 146 10.96 -1.39 -16.07
N GLU A 147 10.54 -0.15 -15.78
CA GLU A 147 10.27 0.91 -16.75
C GLU A 147 11.52 1.82 -16.93
N ASN A 148 12.64 1.25 -17.34
CA ASN A 148 13.93 1.96 -17.45
C ASN A 148 13.89 3.14 -18.41
N GLU A 149 13.11 3.06 -19.50
CA GLU A 149 12.94 4.16 -20.46
C GLU A 149 12.27 5.36 -19.78
N LYS A 150 11.28 5.13 -18.93
CA LYS A 150 10.62 6.18 -18.16
C LYS A 150 11.58 6.88 -17.19
N ILE A 151 12.47 6.14 -16.57
CA ILE A 151 13.50 6.72 -15.68
C ILE A 151 14.36 7.71 -16.48
N ALA A 152 14.81 7.35 -17.69
CA ALA A 152 15.59 8.21 -18.54
C ALA A 152 14.83 9.48 -18.99
N GLU A 153 13.53 9.36 -19.30
CA GLU A 153 12.67 10.50 -19.63
C GLU A 153 12.51 11.49 -18.47
N VAL A 154 12.35 10.95 -17.26
CA VAL A 154 12.08 11.74 -16.04
C VAL A 154 13.34 12.41 -15.51
N PHE A 155 14.48 11.72 -15.57
CA PHE A 155 15.75 12.18 -15.02
C PHE A 155 16.36 13.29 -15.90
N ASN A 156 15.79 14.49 -15.78
CA ASN A 156 16.21 15.69 -16.52
C ASN A 156 16.54 16.83 -15.56
N THR A 157 17.01 17.95 -16.10
CA THR A 157 17.44 19.11 -15.30
C THR A 157 16.33 19.63 -14.38
N ASN A 158 15.08 19.68 -14.85
CA ASN A 158 13.97 20.18 -14.03
C ASN A 158 13.68 19.25 -12.83
N PHE A 159 13.74 17.94 -13.05
CA PHE A 159 13.60 16.96 -11.96
C PHE A 159 14.71 17.11 -10.91
N VAL A 160 15.96 17.34 -11.35
CA VAL A 160 17.09 17.57 -10.44
C VAL A 160 16.89 18.85 -9.62
N ILE A 161 16.40 19.93 -10.26
CA ILE A 161 16.10 21.20 -9.56
C ILE A 161 15.01 20.99 -8.52
N GLU A 162 13.93 20.29 -8.86
CA GLU A 162 12.84 19.96 -7.92
C GLU A 162 13.36 19.14 -6.74
N ALA A 163 14.19 18.13 -7.01
CA ALA A 163 14.77 17.25 -5.98
C ALA A 163 15.74 17.98 -5.03
N LEU A 164 16.35 19.08 -5.47
CA LEU A 164 17.22 19.90 -4.64
C LEU A 164 16.44 20.96 -3.83
N ALA A 165 15.19 21.21 -4.18
CA ALA A 165 14.34 22.20 -3.52
C ALA A 165 13.46 21.60 -2.38
N GLU A 166 13.30 20.26 -2.35
CA GLU A 166 12.61 19.52 -1.29
C GLU A 166 13.55 19.19 -0.11
#